data_f3f30c681c410031cf85db404a7efd69
#
_entry.id   f3f30c681c410031cf85db404a7efd69
#
_cell.length_a   1.000
_cell.length_b   1.000
_cell.length_c   1.000
_cell.angle_alpha   90.00
_cell.angle_beta   90.00
_cell.angle_gamma   90.00
#
_symmetry.space_group_name_H-M   'P 1'
#
loop_
_entity.id
_entity.type
_entity.pdbx_description
1 polymer ?
#
loop_
_entity_poly.entity_id
_entity_poly.type
_entity_poly.pdbx_seq_one_letter_code
_entity_poly.pdbx_strand_id
1 'polypeptide(L)'
;MTVTDNSQQPLVSFIVTYYNLPVEMLCECIDSILKLSLNPSEREIIVVDDGSDQSPMNDLLKYGDDIIYVRQKNGGLSAARNKGIEVATGVYLQFVDGDDQLIQLGYDFCLDIIRRHQDADMVLFDFDEHACSGQATTTDVPVPMSGTDYMRHHNIHGTAWGYLFRRTTLSDLRFTPGIYHEDEEFTPQLLIRAETV
;
A
#
# COMPACT_ATOMS: atom_id res chain seq x y z
N MET A 1 23.36 -0.14 30.42
CA MET A 1 22.29 0.79 30.07
C MET A 1 21.73 0.33 28.75
N THR A 2 20.64 -0.40 28.78
CA THR A 2 19.90 -0.83 27.58
C THR A 2 19.11 0.40 27.11
N VAL A 3 19.56 0.99 26.02
CA VAL A 3 18.75 1.94 25.25
C VAL A 3 17.59 1.11 24.71
N THR A 4 16.42 1.20 25.33
CA THR A 4 15.19 0.73 24.71
C THR A 4 14.94 1.69 23.55
N ASP A 5 15.28 1.23 22.35
CA ASP A 5 14.86 1.86 21.11
C ASP A 5 13.32 1.80 21.08
N ASN A 6 12.71 2.92 21.44
CA ASN A 6 11.25 3.09 21.46
C ASN A 6 10.80 3.61 20.09
N SER A 7 11.38 3.06 19.00
CA SER A 7 10.89 3.31 17.66
C SER A 7 9.49 2.71 17.56
N GLN A 8 8.49 3.58 17.66
CA GLN A 8 7.10 3.19 17.51
C GLN A 8 6.94 2.66 16.08
N GLN A 9 6.45 1.42 15.95
CA GLN A 9 6.20 0.78 14.66
C GLN A 9 5.28 1.68 13.82
N PRO A 10 5.60 1.95 12.53
CA PRO A 10 4.73 2.73 11.67
C PRO A 10 3.33 2.11 11.57
N LEU A 11 2.30 2.96 11.49
CA LEU A 11 0.94 2.49 11.29
C LEU A 11 0.77 1.87 9.90
N VAL A 12 1.30 2.54 8.86
CA VAL A 12 1.20 2.06 7.47
C VAL A 12 2.56 2.11 6.77
N SER A 13 2.93 1.01 6.11
CA SER A 13 3.98 0.97 5.10
C SER A 13 3.35 1.06 3.72
N PHE A 14 3.67 2.12 2.99
CA PHE A 14 3.31 2.30 1.59
C PHE A 14 4.42 1.71 0.72
N ILE A 15 4.08 0.70 -0.08
CA ILE A 15 5.01 0.03 -0.99
C ILE A 15 4.73 0.56 -2.39
N VAL A 16 5.60 1.46 -2.86
CA VAL A 16 5.50 2.12 -4.17
C VAL A 16 6.41 1.39 -5.15
N THR A 17 5.83 0.78 -6.20
CA THR A 17 6.60 0.10 -7.23
C THR A 17 6.90 1.04 -8.40
N TYR A 18 8.14 1.01 -8.89
CA TYR A 18 8.61 1.89 -9.97
C TYR A 18 9.45 1.12 -10.98
N TYR A 19 9.16 1.29 -12.26
CA TYR A 19 9.98 0.78 -13.37
C TYR A 19 9.78 1.61 -14.64
N ASN A 20 10.80 2.35 -15.06
CA ASN A 20 10.82 3.13 -16.31
C ASN A 20 9.62 4.08 -16.52
N LEU A 21 8.97 4.53 -15.45
CA LEU A 21 7.94 5.56 -15.51
C LEU A 21 8.58 6.96 -15.53
N PRO A 22 7.86 8.01 -16.01
CA PRO A 22 8.26 9.38 -15.79
C PRO A 22 8.44 9.65 -14.29
N VAL A 23 9.58 10.23 -13.91
CA VAL A 23 9.91 10.47 -12.49
C VAL A 23 8.94 11.45 -11.83
N GLU A 24 8.33 12.33 -12.61
CA GLU A 24 7.31 13.27 -12.17
C GLU A 24 6.10 12.54 -11.59
N MET A 25 5.66 11.44 -12.22
CA MET A 25 4.55 10.61 -11.72
C MET A 25 4.90 9.99 -10.37
N LEU A 26 6.12 9.42 -10.24
CA LEU A 26 6.59 8.90 -8.96
C LEU A 26 6.61 9.98 -7.88
N CYS A 27 7.04 11.19 -8.22
CA CYS A 27 7.03 12.31 -7.28
C CYS A 27 5.60 12.68 -6.86
N GLU A 28 4.65 12.74 -7.81
CA GLU A 28 3.24 13.00 -7.52
C GLU A 28 2.61 11.92 -6.63
N CYS A 29 2.96 10.65 -6.87
CA CYS A 29 2.57 9.52 -6.03
C CYS A 29 3.05 9.73 -4.59
N ILE A 30 4.35 9.97 -4.38
CA ILE A 30 4.94 10.19 -3.05
C ILE A 30 4.32 11.42 -2.38
N ASP A 31 4.15 12.53 -3.12
CA ASP A 31 3.54 13.76 -2.61
C ASP A 31 2.08 13.54 -2.17
N SER A 32 1.34 12.62 -2.82
CA SER A 32 -0.01 12.25 -2.42
C SER A 32 -0.03 11.52 -1.07
N ILE A 33 0.93 10.62 -0.83
CA ILE A 33 1.09 9.90 0.44
C ILE A 33 1.51 10.86 1.56
N LEU A 34 2.41 11.82 1.26
CA LEU A 34 2.87 12.80 2.24
C LEU A 34 1.78 13.77 2.72
N LYS A 35 0.70 13.95 1.93
CA LYS A 35 -0.46 14.78 2.29
C LYS A 35 -1.45 14.10 3.23
N LEU A 36 -1.35 12.79 3.44
CA LEU A 36 -2.26 12.04 4.30
C LEU A 36 -2.14 12.45 5.76
N SER A 37 -3.21 12.23 6.53
CA SER A 37 -3.29 12.55 7.97
C SER A 37 -2.47 11.58 8.83
N LEU A 38 -1.19 11.39 8.47
CA LEU A 38 -0.21 10.57 9.17
C LEU A 38 0.99 11.41 9.58
N ASN A 39 1.41 11.27 10.84
CA ASN A 39 2.69 11.83 11.28
C ASN A 39 3.86 11.07 10.62
N PRO A 40 5.05 11.68 10.52
CA PRO A 40 6.23 11.00 9.98
C PRO A 40 6.54 9.64 10.64
N SER A 41 6.28 9.50 11.94
CA SER A 41 6.47 8.25 12.69
C SER A 41 5.38 7.20 12.44
N GLU A 42 4.24 7.59 11.87
CA GLU A 42 3.13 6.67 11.57
C GLU A 42 3.18 6.12 10.14
N ARG A 43 4.02 6.69 9.26
CA ARG A 43 4.15 6.25 7.87
C ARG A 43 5.56 5.80 7.56
N GLU A 44 5.65 4.84 6.66
CA GLU A 44 6.87 4.36 6.03
C GLU A 44 6.61 4.29 4.53
N ILE A 45 7.38 5.00 3.71
CA ILE A 45 7.22 5.01 2.26
C ILE A 45 8.41 4.28 1.64
N ILE A 46 8.16 3.12 1.06
CA ILE A 46 9.18 2.25 0.47
C ILE A 46 9.04 2.32 -1.05
N VAL A 47 9.97 2.98 -1.71
CA VAL A 47 10.05 3.04 -3.17
C VAL A 47 10.93 1.90 -3.66
N VAL A 48 10.33 0.96 -4.40
CA VAL A 48 11.04 -0.17 -4.99
C VAL A 48 11.24 0.06 -6.48
N ASP A 49 12.46 0.44 -6.88
CA ASP A 49 12.88 0.55 -8.28
C ASP A 49 13.29 -0.84 -8.81
N ASP A 50 12.49 -1.40 -9.68
CA ASP A 50 12.72 -2.72 -10.29
C ASP A 50 13.72 -2.67 -11.47
N GLY A 51 14.82 -1.94 -11.27
CA GLY A 51 15.94 -1.91 -12.21
C GLY A 51 15.69 -1.01 -13.42
N SER A 52 15.09 0.16 -13.24
CA SER A 52 14.89 1.16 -14.29
C SER A 52 16.20 1.52 -15.00
N ASP A 53 16.12 1.82 -16.29
CA ASP A 53 17.28 2.22 -17.11
C ASP A 53 17.94 3.47 -16.55
N GLN A 54 17.13 4.43 -16.11
CA GLN A 54 17.57 5.62 -15.39
C GLN A 54 17.05 5.58 -13.95
N SER A 55 17.98 5.69 -12.99
CA SER A 55 17.62 5.72 -11.58
C SER A 55 16.95 7.05 -11.22
N PRO A 56 15.79 7.04 -10.54
CA PRO A 56 15.13 8.25 -10.05
C PRO A 56 15.82 8.86 -8.83
N MET A 57 16.92 8.31 -8.37
CA MET A 57 17.57 8.64 -7.09
C MET A 57 17.82 10.14 -6.91
N ASN A 58 18.27 10.84 -7.97
CA ASN A 58 18.57 12.26 -7.88
C ASN A 58 17.32 13.11 -7.60
N ASP A 59 16.19 12.74 -8.20
CA ASP A 59 14.91 13.44 -8.04
C ASP A 59 14.29 13.12 -6.67
N LEU A 60 14.58 11.94 -6.13
CA LEU A 60 14.12 11.49 -4.84
C LEU A 60 14.89 12.08 -3.65
N LEU A 61 16.08 12.67 -3.86
CA LEU A 61 16.87 13.30 -2.79
C LEU A 61 16.10 14.38 -2.02
N LYS A 62 15.14 15.04 -2.66
CA LYS A 62 14.30 16.07 -2.03
C LYS A 62 13.45 15.55 -0.86
N TYR A 63 13.18 14.24 -0.83
CA TYR A 63 12.37 13.60 0.22
C TYR A 63 13.19 13.17 1.46
N GLY A 64 14.52 13.13 1.34
CA GLY A 64 15.40 12.80 2.48
C GLY A 64 14.99 11.52 3.20
N ASP A 65 14.76 11.64 4.51
CA ASP A 65 14.41 10.52 5.38
C ASP A 65 12.91 10.14 5.34
N ASP A 66 12.08 10.86 4.57
CA ASP A 66 10.66 10.52 4.42
C ASP A 66 10.42 9.25 3.59
N ILE A 67 11.43 8.78 2.84
CA ILE A 67 11.34 7.60 2.00
C ILE A 67 12.49 6.62 2.22
N ILE A 68 12.21 5.34 1.99
CA ILE A 68 13.20 4.26 1.90
C ILE A 68 13.28 3.87 0.42
N TYR A 69 14.41 4.16 -0.22
CA TYR A 69 14.63 3.78 -1.62
C TYR A 69 15.38 2.45 -1.71
N VAL A 70 14.79 1.49 -2.41
CA VAL A 70 15.35 0.17 -2.67
C VAL A 70 15.43 -0.06 -4.17
N ARG A 71 16.62 -0.37 -4.70
CA ARG A 71 16.77 -0.76 -6.09
C ARG A 71 17.17 -2.23 -6.19
N GLN A 72 16.52 -2.94 -7.10
CA GLN A 72 16.84 -4.33 -7.41
C GLN A 72 17.13 -4.52 -8.91
N LYS A 73 17.64 -5.69 -9.28
CA LYS A 73 17.66 -6.10 -10.68
C LYS A 73 16.22 -6.40 -11.11
N ASN A 74 15.85 -5.95 -12.32
CA ASN A 74 14.50 -6.19 -12.84
C ASN A 74 14.09 -7.67 -12.68
N GLY A 75 13.00 -7.86 -11.96
CA GLY A 75 12.38 -9.15 -11.66
C GLY A 75 10.87 -9.15 -11.91
N GLY A 76 10.32 -8.03 -12.39
CA GLY A 76 8.90 -7.81 -12.63
C GLY A 76 8.14 -7.35 -11.39
N LEU A 77 6.89 -6.95 -11.59
CA LEU A 77 6.03 -6.32 -10.58
C LEU A 77 5.87 -7.16 -9.32
N SER A 78 5.64 -8.48 -9.48
CA SER A 78 5.59 -9.42 -8.35
C SER A 78 6.84 -9.39 -7.47
N ALA A 79 8.02 -9.36 -8.10
CA ALA A 79 9.29 -9.32 -7.38
C ALA A 79 9.48 -7.99 -6.65
N ALA A 80 9.08 -6.87 -7.28
CA ALA A 80 9.14 -5.54 -6.66
C ALA A 80 8.20 -5.45 -5.45
N ARG A 81 6.94 -5.89 -5.56
CA ARG A 81 6.00 -5.93 -4.44
C ARG A 81 6.49 -6.83 -3.31
N ASN A 82 7.03 -8.01 -3.62
CA ASN A 82 7.61 -8.92 -2.62
C ASN A 82 8.82 -8.28 -1.91
N LYS A 83 9.66 -7.53 -2.63
CA LYS A 83 10.77 -6.79 -2.02
C LYS A 83 10.26 -5.71 -1.08
N GLY A 84 9.20 -5.01 -1.44
CA GLY A 84 8.53 -4.06 -0.55
C GLY A 84 8.00 -4.73 0.72
N ILE A 85 7.33 -5.89 0.61
CA ILE A 85 6.87 -6.67 1.77
C ILE A 85 8.04 -7.06 2.69
N GLU A 86 9.18 -7.45 2.14
CA GLU A 86 10.37 -7.83 2.90
C GLU A 86 10.93 -6.68 3.74
N VAL A 87 10.89 -5.46 3.21
CA VAL A 87 11.43 -4.25 3.85
C VAL A 87 10.43 -3.63 4.83
N ALA A 88 9.13 -3.78 4.57
CA ALA A 88 8.06 -3.13 5.32
C ALA A 88 8.01 -3.54 6.79
N THR A 89 7.91 -2.55 7.68
CA THR A 89 7.83 -2.73 9.14
C THR A 89 6.48 -2.33 9.73
N GLY A 90 5.64 -1.61 8.99
CA GLY A 90 4.34 -1.11 9.43
C GLY A 90 3.35 -2.17 9.89
N VAL A 91 2.37 -1.75 10.67
CA VAL A 91 1.26 -2.61 11.11
C VAL A 91 0.40 -3.01 9.92
N TYR A 92 0.10 -2.04 9.05
CA TYR A 92 -0.63 -2.23 7.80
C TYR A 92 0.28 -2.01 6.61
N LEU A 93 -0.05 -2.65 5.49
CA LEU A 93 0.59 -2.47 4.19
C LEU A 93 -0.40 -1.90 3.18
N GLN A 94 0.10 -1.03 2.31
CA GLN A 94 -0.59 -0.49 1.15
C GLN A 94 0.34 -0.56 -0.05
N PHE A 95 -0.09 -1.23 -1.12
CA PHE A 95 0.60 -1.13 -2.41
C PHE A 95 0.09 0.10 -3.16
N VAL A 96 1.00 0.80 -3.81
CA VAL A 96 0.68 1.93 -4.69
C VAL A 96 1.54 1.80 -5.93
N ASP A 97 0.93 1.83 -7.11
CA ASP A 97 1.70 1.85 -8.34
C ASP A 97 2.28 3.27 -8.54
N GLY A 98 3.51 3.36 -9.06
CA GLY A 98 4.27 4.62 -9.08
C GLY A 98 3.71 5.72 -9.98
N ASP A 99 2.67 5.42 -10.75
CA ASP A 99 1.90 6.35 -11.59
C ASP A 99 0.51 6.68 -11.02
N ASP A 100 0.17 6.13 -9.83
CA ASP A 100 -1.09 6.38 -9.14
C ASP A 100 -0.93 7.39 -7.99
N GLN A 101 -2.06 7.97 -7.55
CA GLN A 101 -2.11 8.91 -6.43
C GLN A 101 -3.22 8.52 -5.46
N LEU A 102 -2.96 8.65 -4.16
CA LEU A 102 -3.97 8.47 -3.13
C LEU A 102 -4.80 9.74 -2.97
N ILE A 103 -6.13 9.60 -3.04
CA ILE A 103 -7.06 10.71 -2.81
C ILE A 103 -7.17 10.95 -1.30
N GLN A 104 -6.61 12.07 -0.82
CA GLN A 104 -6.44 12.35 0.60
C GLN A 104 -7.72 12.11 1.42
N LEU A 105 -8.85 12.73 1.06
CA LEU A 105 -10.09 12.61 1.84
C LEU A 105 -10.59 11.15 1.96
N GLY A 106 -10.55 10.41 0.85
CA GLY A 106 -10.97 9.01 0.84
C GLY A 106 -10.04 8.14 1.65
N TYR A 107 -8.73 8.32 1.48
CA TYR A 107 -7.75 7.51 2.19
C TYR A 107 -7.67 7.85 3.69
N ASP A 108 -7.80 9.12 4.07
CA ASP A 108 -7.90 9.54 5.48
C ASP A 108 -9.09 8.88 6.19
N PHE A 109 -10.21 8.65 5.47
CA PHE A 109 -11.32 7.87 6.01
C PHE A 109 -10.94 6.40 6.27
N CYS A 110 -10.16 5.77 5.37
CA CYS A 110 -9.63 4.43 5.60
C CYS A 110 -8.69 4.38 6.83
N LEU A 111 -7.84 5.42 7.00
CA LEU A 111 -6.98 5.55 8.17
C LEU A 111 -7.80 5.69 9.47
N ASP A 112 -8.89 6.43 9.44
CA ASP A 112 -9.80 6.54 10.58
C ASP A 112 -10.46 5.21 10.94
N ILE A 113 -10.79 4.38 9.95
CA ILE A 113 -11.33 3.03 10.17
C ILE A 113 -10.31 2.19 10.95
N ILE A 114 -9.06 2.06 10.48
CA ILE A 114 -8.06 1.22 11.13
C ILE A 114 -7.63 1.75 12.51
N ARG A 115 -7.77 3.05 12.76
CA ARG A 115 -7.51 3.63 14.09
C ARG A 115 -8.62 3.29 15.09
N ARG A 116 -9.88 3.24 14.64
CA ARG A 116 -11.04 2.91 15.47
C ARG A 116 -11.26 1.41 15.62
N HIS A 117 -10.98 0.65 14.58
CA HIS A 117 -11.13 -0.80 14.49
C HIS A 117 -9.76 -1.47 14.38
N GLN A 118 -9.05 -1.50 15.52
CA GLN A 118 -7.69 -2.05 15.59
C GLN A 118 -7.62 -3.56 15.34
N ASP A 119 -8.73 -4.23 15.23
CA ASP A 119 -8.91 -5.64 14.86
C ASP A 119 -9.16 -5.84 13.36
N ALA A 120 -9.37 -4.76 12.58
CA ALA A 120 -9.55 -4.86 11.15
C ALA A 120 -8.31 -5.46 10.46
N ASP A 121 -8.52 -6.53 9.70
CA ASP A 121 -7.47 -7.16 8.91
C ASP A 121 -7.29 -6.47 7.56
N MET A 122 -8.36 -5.91 7.01
CA MET A 122 -8.35 -5.29 5.69
C MET A 122 -9.41 -4.21 5.57
N VAL A 123 -9.10 -3.14 4.85
CA VAL A 123 -10.06 -2.11 4.45
C VAL A 123 -9.99 -1.97 2.94
N LEU A 124 -11.08 -2.29 2.25
CA LEU A 124 -11.17 -2.18 0.79
C LEU A 124 -11.73 -0.80 0.40
N PHE A 125 -11.27 -0.29 -0.73
CA PHE A 125 -11.74 0.96 -1.31
C PHE A 125 -11.70 0.90 -2.83
N ASP A 126 -12.48 1.78 -3.47
CA ASP A 126 -12.52 1.91 -4.92
C ASP A 126 -11.56 3.00 -5.43
N PHE A 127 -11.41 3.08 -6.74
CA PHE A 127 -10.65 4.10 -7.44
C PHE A 127 -11.57 5.06 -8.20
N ASP A 128 -11.07 6.23 -8.50
CA ASP A 128 -11.72 7.23 -9.34
C ASP A 128 -10.80 7.62 -10.49
N GLU A 129 -11.18 7.29 -11.72
CA GLU A 129 -10.43 7.64 -12.93
C GLU A 129 -10.44 9.16 -13.22
N HIS A 130 -11.32 9.92 -12.56
CA HIS A 130 -11.55 11.33 -12.83
C HIS A 130 -11.45 12.22 -11.59
N ALA A 131 -10.68 11.83 -10.61
CA ALA A 131 -10.60 12.39 -9.25
C ALA A 131 -10.30 13.90 -9.14
N CYS A 132 -11.00 14.72 -9.90
CA CYS A 132 -10.96 16.18 -9.76
C CYS A 132 -11.90 16.72 -8.67
N SER A 133 -12.80 15.90 -8.11
CA SER A 133 -13.85 16.38 -7.21
C SER A 133 -13.56 16.20 -5.71
N GLY A 134 -12.61 15.35 -5.34
CA GLY A 134 -12.19 15.17 -3.94
C GLY A 134 -13.31 14.80 -2.95
N GLN A 135 -14.46 14.34 -3.44
CA GLN A 135 -15.56 13.93 -2.59
C GLN A 135 -15.49 12.43 -2.33
N ALA A 136 -15.32 12.05 -1.08
CA ALA A 136 -15.58 10.68 -0.65
C ALA A 136 -17.05 10.35 -0.96
N THR A 137 -17.31 9.25 -1.66
CA THR A 137 -18.65 8.89 -2.10
C THR A 137 -19.48 8.21 -1.02
N THR A 138 -18.88 7.82 0.10
CA THR A 138 -19.59 7.28 1.26
C THR A 138 -18.92 7.67 2.56
N THR A 139 -19.77 7.95 3.57
CA THR A 139 -19.35 8.18 4.97
C THR A 139 -19.85 7.07 5.88
N ASP A 140 -20.58 6.09 5.34
CA ASP A 140 -21.10 4.99 6.11
C ASP A 140 -19.99 3.98 6.38
N VAL A 141 -19.72 3.73 7.65
CA VAL A 141 -18.80 2.66 8.05
C VAL A 141 -19.50 1.33 7.73
N PRO A 142 -18.94 0.49 6.85
CA PRO A 142 -19.54 -0.77 6.51
C PRO A 142 -19.58 -1.69 7.74
N VAL A 143 -20.52 -2.63 7.74
CA VAL A 143 -20.58 -3.67 8.78
C VAL A 143 -19.42 -4.65 8.51
N PRO A 144 -18.50 -4.84 9.47
CA PRO A 144 -17.39 -5.77 9.28
C PRO A 144 -17.90 -7.20 9.02
N MET A 145 -17.21 -7.90 8.11
CA MET A 145 -17.48 -9.30 7.78
C MET A 145 -16.18 -10.06 7.52
N SER A 146 -16.24 -11.39 7.44
CA SER A 146 -15.07 -12.16 7.03
C SER A 146 -14.77 -11.94 5.54
N GLY A 147 -13.50 -12.01 5.15
CA GLY A 147 -13.14 -11.91 3.74
C GLY A 147 -13.78 -12.99 2.87
N THR A 148 -14.05 -14.20 3.44
CA THR A 148 -14.79 -15.26 2.73
C THR A 148 -16.25 -14.88 2.51
N ASP A 149 -16.89 -14.20 3.46
CA ASP A 149 -18.26 -13.72 3.27
C ASP A 149 -18.31 -12.53 2.32
N TYR A 150 -17.32 -11.65 2.39
CA TYR A 150 -17.16 -10.57 1.41
C TYR A 150 -17.11 -11.14 -0.02
N MET A 151 -16.26 -12.14 -0.27
CA MET A 151 -16.12 -12.79 -1.58
C MET A 151 -17.40 -13.48 -2.08
N ARG A 152 -18.28 -13.93 -1.19
CA ARG A 152 -19.58 -14.55 -1.56
C ARG A 152 -20.60 -13.54 -2.03
N HIS A 153 -20.52 -12.30 -1.56
CA HIS A 153 -21.56 -11.30 -1.76
C HIS A 153 -21.14 -10.14 -2.67
N HIS A 154 -19.83 -10.01 -2.97
CA HIS A 154 -19.28 -8.92 -3.77
C HIS A 154 -18.41 -9.45 -4.90
N ASN A 155 -18.42 -8.73 -6.03
CA ASN A 155 -17.41 -8.94 -7.05
C ASN A 155 -16.06 -8.45 -6.54
N ILE A 156 -15.03 -9.26 -6.69
CA ILE A 156 -13.68 -8.90 -6.30
C ILE A 156 -12.99 -8.29 -7.52
N HIS A 157 -12.48 -7.08 -7.35
CA HIS A 157 -11.47 -6.57 -8.26
C HIS A 157 -10.11 -7.12 -7.80
N GLY A 158 -9.44 -7.87 -8.68
CA GLY A 158 -8.14 -8.48 -8.39
C GLY A 158 -7.01 -7.47 -8.41
N THR A 159 -7.19 -6.28 -7.81
CA THR A 159 -6.18 -5.23 -7.77
C THR A 159 -5.39 -5.29 -6.47
N ALA A 160 -4.08 -5.10 -6.51
CA ALA A 160 -3.26 -5.08 -5.30
C ALA A 160 -3.34 -3.74 -4.55
N TRP A 161 -3.70 -2.66 -5.23
CA TRP A 161 -3.74 -1.29 -4.70
C TRP A 161 -5.09 -0.89 -4.07
N GLY A 162 -6.17 -1.64 -4.32
CA GLY A 162 -7.55 -1.30 -3.88
C GLY A 162 -7.84 -1.57 -2.40
N TYR A 163 -6.84 -1.77 -1.58
CA TYR A 163 -7.01 -2.04 -0.15
C TYR A 163 -5.74 -1.82 0.66
N LEU A 164 -5.90 -1.42 1.91
CA LEU A 164 -4.86 -1.56 2.92
C LEU A 164 -5.16 -2.77 3.80
N PHE A 165 -4.13 -3.48 4.23
CA PHE A 165 -4.30 -4.72 4.99
C PHE A 165 -3.24 -4.89 6.08
N ARG A 166 -3.61 -5.57 7.13
CA ARG A 166 -2.72 -5.88 8.25
C ARG A 166 -1.59 -6.81 7.79
N ARG A 167 -0.34 -6.42 8.05
CA ARG A 167 0.84 -7.17 7.60
C ARG A 167 0.84 -8.63 8.08
N THR A 168 0.31 -8.92 9.27
CA THR A 168 0.25 -10.28 9.81
C THR A 168 -0.71 -11.20 9.04
N THR A 169 -1.71 -10.65 8.33
CA THR A 169 -2.63 -11.42 7.48
C THR A 169 -1.91 -12.08 6.30
N LEU A 170 -0.77 -11.54 5.87
CA LEU A 170 0.05 -12.17 4.82
C LEU A 170 0.51 -13.58 5.21
N SER A 171 0.97 -13.77 6.45
CA SER A 171 1.71 -14.97 6.82
C SER A 171 2.85 -15.25 5.81
N ASP A 172 2.75 -16.33 5.05
CA ASP A 172 3.68 -16.74 3.99
C ASP A 172 3.29 -16.31 2.58
N LEU A 173 2.13 -15.65 2.42
CA LEU A 173 1.63 -15.23 1.10
C LEU A 173 2.57 -14.22 0.45
N ARG A 174 2.91 -14.49 -0.81
CA ARG A 174 3.73 -13.63 -1.67
C ARG A 174 3.16 -13.66 -3.08
N PHE A 175 3.44 -12.60 -3.83
CA PHE A 175 3.13 -12.59 -5.27
C PHE A 175 3.97 -13.65 -6.00
N THR A 176 3.37 -14.38 -6.93
CA THR A 176 4.07 -15.36 -7.77
C THR A 176 4.86 -14.64 -8.87
N PRO A 177 6.21 -14.72 -8.89
CA PRO A 177 6.99 -14.07 -9.94
C PRO A 177 6.75 -14.70 -11.32
N GLY A 178 6.76 -13.86 -12.35
CA GLY A 178 6.75 -14.30 -13.76
C GLY A 178 5.37 -14.67 -14.31
N ILE A 179 4.29 -14.40 -13.59
CA ILE A 179 2.92 -14.53 -14.10
C ILE A 179 2.35 -13.16 -14.46
N TYR A 180 1.37 -13.14 -15.38
CA TYR A 180 0.51 -11.98 -15.62
C TYR A 180 -0.70 -12.03 -14.69
N HIS A 181 -1.25 -10.88 -14.31
CA HIS A 181 -2.38 -10.77 -13.37
C HIS A 181 -2.08 -11.42 -12.01
N GLU A 182 -0.91 -11.15 -11.49
CA GLU A 182 -0.44 -11.64 -10.19
C GLU A 182 -1.33 -11.19 -9.03
N ASP A 183 -2.00 -10.08 -9.20
CA ASP A 183 -2.97 -9.50 -8.26
C ASP A 183 -4.29 -10.28 -8.22
N GLU A 184 -4.76 -10.82 -9.36
CA GLU A 184 -5.92 -11.71 -9.42
C GLU A 184 -5.66 -13.05 -8.69
N GLU A 185 -4.40 -13.47 -8.58
CA GLU A 185 -4.01 -14.63 -7.77
C GLU A 185 -3.86 -14.27 -6.30
N PHE A 186 -3.23 -13.14 -6.00
CA PHE A 186 -2.85 -12.72 -4.64
C PHE A 186 -4.04 -12.24 -3.82
N THR A 187 -4.87 -11.36 -4.38
CA THR A 187 -5.96 -10.69 -3.65
C THR A 187 -7.00 -11.65 -3.07
N PRO A 188 -7.51 -12.67 -3.80
CA PRO A 188 -8.44 -13.64 -3.23
C PRO A 188 -7.81 -14.47 -2.09
N GLN A 189 -6.52 -14.82 -2.20
CA GLN A 189 -5.83 -15.55 -1.16
C GLN A 189 -5.65 -14.72 0.11
N LEU A 190 -5.40 -13.41 -0.02
CA LEU A 190 -5.33 -12.50 1.10
C LEU A 190 -6.70 -12.34 1.78
N LEU A 191 -7.76 -12.16 0.99
CA LEU A 191 -9.14 -12.07 1.50
C LEU A 191 -9.57 -13.30 2.29
N ILE A 192 -9.26 -14.52 1.82
CA ILE A 192 -9.57 -15.76 2.54
C ILE A 192 -8.94 -15.79 3.94
N ARG A 193 -7.81 -15.11 4.13
CA ARG A 193 -7.07 -15.05 5.40
C ARG A 193 -7.58 -13.95 6.33
N ALA A 194 -8.35 -12.99 5.82
CA ALA A 194 -8.87 -11.88 6.60
C ALA A 194 -10.15 -12.30 7.36
N GLU A 195 -10.13 -12.14 8.67
CA GLU A 195 -11.29 -12.40 9.54
C GLU A 195 -12.21 -11.18 9.63
N THR A 196 -11.66 -9.98 9.38
CA THR A 196 -12.39 -8.71 9.50
C THR A 196 -12.02 -7.78 8.34
N VAL A 197 -12.95 -7.60 7.40
CA VAL A 197 -12.83 -6.68 6.26
C VAL A 197 -13.96 -5.66 6.27
#